data_f467e2f2638b97e17418dbc2e1fc1bea
#
_entry.id   f467e2f2638b97e17418dbc2e1fc1bea
#
_cell.length_a   1.000
_cell.length_b   1.000
_cell.length_c   1.000
_cell.angle_alpha   90.00
_cell.angle_beta   90.00
_cell.angle_gamma   90.00
#
_symmetry.space_group_name_H-M   'P 1'
#
loop_
_entity.id
_entity.type
_entity.pdbx_description
1 polymer ?
#
loop_
_entity_poly.entity_id
_entity_poly.type
_entity_poly.pdbx_seq_one_letter_code
_entity_poly.pdbx_strand_id
1 'polypeptide(L)'
;MIEYLITKLDRFIMFIANLPHNRFNRLRYRYSVLDLICKEAAKESVKYICENGSDSVMFGYRKQLFKFVFCEYIKNSEYKDKLFLEFGTYKGESINFCSSLIPEAKFYGFDSFKGLPATSGVWVKGEFDVKEKLSKVNKNVSLIKGYFNETLPKFLEEHKEKAAFIHIDCDLYSSTKTIFENIYDRIVPNTVIQFDEYYNYPGWRNHEFKAFQEFCKKY
;
A
#
# COMPACT_ATOMS: atom_id res chain seq x y z
N MET A 1 19.04 -4.84 -25.68
CA MET A 1 20.52 -4.64 -25.64
C MET A 1 20.88 -3.22 -25.13
N ILE A 2 20.25 -2.17 -25.65
CA ILE A 2 20.52 -0.77 -25.22
C ILE A 2 20.07 -0.53 -23.76
N GLU A 3 18.89 -0.98 -23.36
CA GLU A 3 18.42 -0.84 -21.95
C GLU A 3 19.30 -1.60 -20.97
N TYR A 4 19.81 -2.77 -21.35
CA TYR A 4 20.74 -3.54 -20.52
C TYR A 4 22.09 -2.83 -20.34
N LEU A 5 22.56 -2.12 -21.39
CA LEU A 5 23.78 -1.32 -21.33
C LEU A 5 23.59 -0.05 -20.48
N ILE A 6 22.43 0.61 -20.57
CA ILE A 6 22.08 1.78 -19.75
C ILE A 6 22.04 1.37 -18.26
N THR A 7 21.36 0.27 -17.91
CA THR A 7 21.30 -0.20 -16.50
C THR A 7 22.67 -0.62 -15.95
N LYS A 8 23.55 -1.16 -16.80
CA LYS A 8 24.93 -1.44 -16.41
C LYS A 8 25.78 -0.18 -16.24
N LEU A 9 25.58 0.82 -17.10
CA LEU A 9 26.26 2.10 -17.04
C LEU A 9 25.82 2.87 -15.79
N ASP A 10 24.54 2.90 -15.46
CA ASP A 10 24.01 3.53 -14.25
C ASP A 10 24.55 2.86 -12.97
N ARG A 11 24.61 1.53 -12.94
CA ARG A 11 25.25 0.79 -11.83
C ARG A 11 26.74 1.06 -11.72
N PHE A 12 27.44 1.22 -12.85
CA PHE A 12 28.85 1.54 -12.88
C PHE A 12 29.12 2.98 -12.44
N ILE A 13 28.29 3.94 -12.86
CA ILE A 13 28.33 5.34 -12.43
C ILE A 13 28.02 5.42 -10.93
N MET A 14 27.04 4.71 -10.43
CA MET A 14 26.72 4.61 -8.98
C MET A 14 27.88 3.96 -8.20
N PHE A 15 28.54 2.95 -8.76
CA PHE A 15 29.71 2.33 -8.15
C PHE A 15 30.91 3.30 -8.06
N ILE A 16 31.20 4.04 -9.13
CA ILE A 16 32.27 5.07 -9.14
C ILE A 16 31.93 6.22 -8.16
N ALA A 17 30.67 6.64 -8.09
CA ALA A 17 30.21 7.68 -7.16
C ALA A 17 30.35 7.27 -5.69
N ASN A 18 30.34 5.95 -5.40
CA ASN A 18 30.46 5.39 -4.06
C ASN A 18 31.89 4.93 -3.70
N LEU A 19 32.89 5.08 -4.59
CA LEU A 19 34.27 4.71 -4.27
C LEU A 19 34.85 5.62 -3.17
N PRO A 20 35.34 5.03 -2.06
CA PRO A 20 35.77 5.81 -0.87
C PRO A 20 37.04 6.65 -1.06
N HIS A 21 37.72 6.53 -2.20
CA HIS A 21 39.05 7.13 -2.42
C HIS A 21 39.07 8.31 -3.37
N ASN A 22 37.92 8.77 -3.91
CA ASN A 22 37.95 9.94 -4.76
C ASN A 22 37.80 11.23 -3.94
N ARG A 23 38.89 11.94 -3.72
CA ARG A 23 38.93 13.22 -2.98
C ARG A 23 37.94 14.26 -3.51
N PHE A 24 37.58 14.20 -4.81
CA PHE A 24 36.57 15.06 -5.42
C PHE A 24 35.17 14.74 -4.94
N ASN A 25 34.83 13.46 -4.68
CA ASN A 25 33.52 13.07 -4.15
C ASN A 25 33.37 13.40 -2.65
N ARG A 26 34.48 13.53 -1.91
CA ARG A 26 34.44 13.95 -0.50
C ARG A 26 33.96 15.38 -0.30
N LEU A 27 34.12 16.24 -1.29
CA LEU A 27 33.79 17.67 -1.20
C LEU A 27 32.44 18.00 -1.88
N ARG A 28 31.97 17.19 -2.81
CA ARG A 28 30.84 17.59 -3.65
C ARG A 28 29.47 17.06 -3.17
N TYR A 29 29.33 15.81 -2.74
CA TYR A 29 28.03 15.31 -2.27
C TYR A 29 28.21 14.10 -1.34
N ARG A 30 28.12 14.29 -0.04
CA ARG A 30 28.00 13.17 0.91
C ARG A 30 26.66 12.43 0.79
N TYR A 31 25.64 13.13 0.26
CA TYR A 31 24.29 12.62 0.06
C TYR A 31 23.64 13.36 -1.11
N SER A 32 22.84 12.69 -1.91
CA SER A 32 21.95 13.37 -2.84
C SER A 32 20.85 14.12 -2.06
N VAL A 33 20.24 15.12 -2.68
CA VAL A 33 19.09 15.83 -2.05
C VAL A 33 17.98 14.84 -1.74
N LEU A 34 17.74 13.85 -2.62
CA LEU A 34 16.76 12.80 -2.43
C LEU A 34 17.08 11.96 -1.17
N ASP A 35 18.34 11.55 -0.97
CA ASP A 35 18.75 10.81 0.23
C ASP A 35 18.48 11.60 1.52
N LEU A 36 18.69 12.92 1.48
CA LEU A 36 18.43 13.80 2.62
C LEU A 36 16.91 13.90 2.89
N ILE A 37 16.10 14.05 1.86
CA ILE A 37 14.63 14.08 1.98
C ILE A 37 14.10 12.75 2.51
N CYS A 38 14.59 11.62 2.01
CA CYS A 38 14.25 10.29 2.52
C CYS A 38 14.65 10.12 4.00
N LYS A 39 15.82 10.61 4.40
CA LYS A 39 16.25 10.59 5.81
C LYS A 39 15.35 11.44 6.71
N GLU A 40 14.90 12.60 6.24
CA GLU A 40 13.97 13.42 6.99
C GLU A 40 12.61 12.71 7.14
N ALA A 41 12.06 12.14 6.06
CA ALA A 41 10.85 11.33 6.12
C ALA A 41 10.97 10.15 7.10
N ALA A 42 12.13 9.48 7.13
CA ALA A 42 12.41 8.40 8.08
C ALA A 42 12.42 8.90 9.53
N LYS A 43 13.04 10.05 9.83
CA LYS A 43 13.04 10.64 11.18
C LYS A 43 11.63 11.03 11.64
N GLU A 44 10.85 11.66 10.76
CA GLU A 44 9.46 11.99 11.04
C GLU A 44 8.62 10.74 11.33
N SER A 45 8.85 9.66 10.58
CA SER A 45 8.17 8.38 10.78
C SER A 45 8.53 7.74 12.11
N VAL A 46 9.82 7.75 12.48
CA VAL A 46 10.26 7.28 13.80
C VAL A 46 9.60 8.08 14.92
N LYS A 47 9.57 9.42 14.81
CA LYS A 47 8.91 10.28 15.79
C LYS A 47 7.42 9.91 15.92
N TYR A 48 6.72 9.79 14.80
CA TYR A 48 5.31 9.39 14.78
C TYR A 48 5.07 8.03 15.45
N ILE A 49 5.90 7.03 15.15
CA ILE A 49 5.79 5.68 15.74
C ILE A 49 6.04 5.74 17.25
N CYS A 50 7.06 6.46 17.71
CA CYS A 50 7.34 6.61 19.14
C CYS A 50 6.20 7.29 19.91
N GLU A 51 5.50 8.24 19.29
CA GLU A 51 4.39 8.98 19.90
C GLU A 51 3.06 8.22 19.87
N ASN A 52 2.83 7.36 18.85
CA ASN A 52 1.51 6.79 18.59
C ASN A 52 1.48 5.24 18.57
N GLY A 53 2.62 4.59 18.52
CA GLY A 53 2.71 3.14 18.35
C GLY A 53 3.95 2.51 18.97
N SER A 54 4.48 3.07 20.08
CA SER A 54 5.69 2.56 20.74
C SER A 54 5.56 1.10 21.19
N ASP A 55 4.36 0.66 21.53
CA ASP A 55 4.06 -0.70 21.99
C ASP A 55 3.61 -1.63 20.84
N SER A 56 3.71 -1.16 19.59
CA SER A 56 3.29 -1.94 18.43
C SER A 56 4.31 -3.03 18.08
N VAL A 57 3.78 -4.18 17.65
CA VAL A 57 4.61 -5.26 17.11
C VAL A 57 5.18 -4.83 15.76
N MET A 58 6.48 -4.99 15.58
CA MET A 58 7.19 -4.59 14.36
C MET A 58 7.66 -5.82 13.58
N PHE A 59 7.55 -5.76 12.26
CA PHE A 59 7.96 -6.81 11.34
C PHE A 59 8.93 -6.27 10.29
N GLY A 60 9.94 -7.08 9.93
CA GLY A 60 10.91 -6.71 8.89
C GLY A 60 10.38 -6.89 7.46
N TYR A 61 9.31 -7.66 7.28
CA TYR A 61 8.76 -7.98 5.97
C TYR A 61 7.22 -7.99 5.97
N ARG A 62 6.60 -7.43 4.92
CA ARG A 62 5.14 -7.38 4.73
C ARG A 62 4.43 -8.72 4.93
N LYS A 63 4.96 -9.80 4.40
CA LYS A 63 4.36 -11.14 4.56
C LYS A 63 4.33 -11.64 6.01
N GLN A 64 5.25 -11.20 6.87
CA GLN A 64 5.21 -11.54 8.30
C GLN A 64 4.07 -10.80 9.00
N LEU A 65 3.87 -9.52 8.65
CA LEU A 65 2.73 -8.74 9.15
C LEU A 65 1.40 -9.38 8.73
N PHE A 66 1.22 -9.73 7.46
CA PHE A 66 0.03 -10.44 7.00
C PHE A 66 -0.21 -11.74 7.79
N LYS A 67 0.81 -12.59 7.93
CA LYS A 67 0.67 -13.83 8.71
C LYS A 67 0.23 -13.56 10.15
N PHE A 68 0.85 -12.58 10.81
CA PHE A 68 0.50 -12.20 12.17
C PHE A 68 -0.96 -11.74 12.27
N VAL A 69 -1.38 -10.80 11.41
CA VAL A 69 -2.76 -10.30 11.36
C VAL A 69 -3.75 -11.44 11.15
N PHE A 70 -3.51 -12.30 10.19
CA PHE A 70 -4.45 -13.38 9.86
C PHE A 70 -4.45 -14.50 10.88
N CYS A 71 -3.31 -14.86 11.46
CA CYS A 71 -3.24 -15.97 12.43
C CYS A 71 -3.66 -15.56 13.84
N GLU A 72 -3.29 -14.34 14.27
CA GLU A 72 -3.49 -13.92 15.66
C GLU A 72 -4.81 -13.15 15.86
N TYR A 73 -5.25 -12.40 14.84
CA TYR A 73 -6.47 -11.57 14.96
C TYR A 73 -7.65 -12.15 14.18
N ILE A 74 -7.49 -12.34 12.87
CA ILE A 74 -8.61 -12.70 12.01
C ILE A 74 -9.17 -14.09 12.37
N LYS A 75 -8.32 -15.12 12.42
CA LYS A 75 -8.76 -16.49 12.74
C LYS A 75 -9.39 -16.63 14.12
N ASN A 76 -9.04 -15.76 15.05
CA ASN A 76 -9.58 -15.73 16.40
C ASN A 76 -10.83 -14.83 16.53
N SER A 77 -11.31 -14.25 15.44
CA SER A 77 -12.47 -13.37 15.38
C SER A 77 -13.65 -14.02 14.63
N GLU A 78 -14.84 -13.42 14.76
CA GLU A 78 -16.01 -13.78 13.94
C GLU A 78 -15.88 -13.15 12.55
N TYR A 79 -15.24 -13.85 11.61
CA TYR A 79 -14.95 -13.31 10.27
C TYR A 79 -15.76 -13.97 9.13
N LYS A 80 -16.45 -15.10 9.36
CA LYS A 80 -17.00 -15.96 8.31
C LYS A 80 -17.92 -15.24 7.34
N ASP A 81 -18.74 -14.31 7.84
CA ASP A 81 -19.69 -13.54 7.04
C ASP A 81 -19.27 -12.08 6.87
N LYS A 82 -17.94 -11.83 6.84
CA LYS A 82 -17.40 -10.48 6.71
C LYS A 82 -16.62 -10.31 5.41
N LEU A 83 -16.45 -9.05 4.99
CA LEU A 83 -15.74 -8.67 3.78
C LEU A 83 -14.21 -8.66 4.02
N PHE A 84 -13.49 -9.16 3.04
CA PHE A 84 -12.04 -9.04 2.91
C PHE A 84 -11.75 -8.26 1.64
N LEU A 85 -11.26 -7.04 1.79
CA LEU A 85 -11.13 -6.06 0.71
C LEU A 85 -9.67 -5.68 0.51
N GLU A 86 -9.23 -5.60 -0.74
CA GLU A 86 -7.94 -5.03 -1.13
C GLU A 86 -8.15 -3.97 -2.21
N PHE A 87 -7.55 -2.81 -2.02
CA PHE A 87 -7.62 -1.66 -2.92
C PHE A 87 -6.24 -1.37 -3.48
N GLY A 88 -6.07 -1.62 -4.80
CA GLY A 88 -4.78 -1.70 -5.47
C GLY A 88 -4.28 -3.14 -5.53
N THR A 89 -4.79 -3.91 -6.48
CA THR A 89 -4.44 -5.33 -6.59
C THR A 89 -3.23 -5.57 -7.49
N TYR A 90 -2.97 -4.69 -8.44
CA TYR A 90 -1.87 -4.77 -9.39
C TYR A 90 -1.70 -6.18 -9.97
N LYS A 91 -0.63 -6.91 -9.60
CA LYS A 91 -0.36 -8.29 -10.06
C LYS A 91 -0.96 -9.38 -9.16
N GLY A 92 -1.66 -9.01 -8.10
CA GLY A 92 -2.36 -9.92 -7.23
C GLY A 92 -1.49 -10.69 -6.22
N GLU A 93 -0.26 -10.23 -5.95
CA GLU A 93 0.64 -10.94 -5.04
C GLU A 93 0.15 -10.91 -3.59
N SER A 94 -0.27 -9.75 -3.09
CA SER A 94 -0.77 -9.55 -1.75
C SER A 94 -2.10 -10.27 -1.51
N ILE A 95 -3.07 -10.07 -2.40
CA ILE A 95 -4.39 -10.70 -2.26
C ILE A 95 -4.32 -12.23 -2.35
N ASN A 96 -3.47 -12.76 -3.24
CA ASN A 96 -3.24 -14.20 -3.34
C ASN A 96 -2.59 -14.76 -2.07
N PHE A 97 -1.64 -14.04 -1.50
CA PHE A 97 -1.01 -14.45 -0.25
C PHE A 97 -2.03 -14.43 0.89
N CYS A 98 -2.75 -13.34 1.09
CA CYS A 98 -3.74 -13.19 2.15
C CYS A 98 -4.87 -14.24 2.02
N SER A 99 -5.44 -14.40 0.82
CA SER A 99 -6.52 -15.35 0.57
C SER A 99 -6.09 -16.82 0.73
N SER A 100 -4.79 -17.13 0.58
CA SER A 100 -4.27 -18.46 0.86
C SER A 100 -4.23 -18.80 2.36
N LEU A 101 -4.20 -17.79 3.24
CA LEU A 101 -4.20 -17.99 4.69
C LEU A 101 -5.57 -18.36 5.23
N ILE A 102 -6.66 -17.97 4.53
CA ILE A 102 -8.06 -18.31 4.87
C ILE A 102 -8.79 -18.73 3.58
N PRO A 103 -8.60 -19.97 3.10
CA PRO A 103 -9.18 -20.44 1.83
C PRO A 103 -10.72 -20.45 1.79
N GLU A 104 -11.38 -20.49 2.95
CA GLU A 104 -12.83 -20.49 3.10
C GLU A 104 -13.46 -19.09 3.00
N ALA A 105 -12.69 -18.02 3.18
CA ALA A 105 -13.18 -16.65 3.07
C ALA A 105 -13.13 -16.16 1.62
N LYS A 106 -14.08 -15.29 1.26
CA LYS A 106 -14.08 -14.57 -0.03
C LYS A 106 -13.32 -13.26 0.07
N PHE A 107 -12.42 -13.05 -0.88
CA PHE A 107 -11.65 -11.81 -1.02
C PHE A 107 -12.10 -11.05 -2.26
N TYR A 108 -12.13 -9.73 -2.15
CA TYR A 108 -12.47 -8.83 -3.24
C TYR A 108 -11.34 -7.84 -3.47
N GLY A 109 -10.74 -7.89 -4.66
CA GLY A 109 -9.65 -7.01 -5.06
C GLY A 109 -10.13 -5.97 -6.06
N PHE A 110 -9.94 -4.70 -5.74
CA PHE A 110 -10.33 -3.56 -6.57
C PHE A 110 -9.11 -2.95 -7.24
N ASP A 111 -9.16 -2.78 -8.55
CA ASP A 111 -8.09 -2.13 -9.31
C ASP A 111 -8.64 -1.63 -10.66
N SER A 112 -8.11 -0.51 -11.14
CA SER A 112 -8.39 -0.03 -12.49
C SER A 112 -7.72 -0.87 -13.57
N PHE A 113 -6.57 -1.49 -13.22
CA PHE A 113 -5.62 -2.16 -14.13
C PHE A 113 -5.09 -1.24 -15.24
N LYS A 114 -5.21 0.10 -15.04
CA LYS A 114 -4.73 1.17 -15.92
C LYS A 114 -3.66 2.03 -15.25
N GLY A 115 -3.20 1.60 -14.07
CA GLY A 115 -2.28 2.35 -13.22
C GLY A 115 -2.94 3.52 -12.50
N LEU A 116 -2.10 4.33 -11.86
CA LEU A 116 -2.55 5.46 -11.04
C LEU A 116 -3.32 6.51 -11.87
N PRO A 117 -4.46 7.00 -11.36
CA PRO A 117 -5.29 7.95 -12.10
C PRO A 117 -4.68 9.36 -12.21
N ALA A 118 -3.78 9.73 -11.30
CA ALA A 118 -3.18 11.05 -11.21
C ALA A 118 -1.72 11.00 -10.74
N THR A 119 -0.97 12.07 -10.98
CA THR A 119 0.35 12.31 -10.39
C THR A 119 0.18 13.05 -9.06
N SER A 120 0.86 12.57 -8.00
CA SER A 120 0.88 13.23 -6.69
C SER A 120 2.14 12.87 -5.91
N GLY A 121 2.92 13.88 -5.53
CA GLY A 121 4.18 13.66 -4.80
C GLY A 121 5.17 12.81 -5.60
N VAL A 122 5.54 11.67 -5.06
CA VAL A 122 6.48 10.71 -5.69
C VAL A 122 5.81 9.79 -6.72
N TRP A 123 4.48 9.77 -6.75
CA TRP A 123 3.68 8.88 -7.58
C TRP A 123 3.36 9.51 -8.93
N VAL A 124 3.49 8.74 -10.01
CA VAL A 124 3.30 9.22 -11.38
C VAL A 124 2.05 8.61 -12.00
N LYS A 125 1.24 9.43 -12.68
CA LYS A 125 0.06 8.95 -13.42
C LYS A 125 0.44 7.82 -14.40
N GLY A 126 -0.32 6.74 -14.38
CA GLY A 126 -0.09 5.55 -15.20
C GLY A 126 0.95 4.59 -14.62
N GLU A 127 1.59 4.90 -13.51
CA GLU A 127 2.43 3.95 -12.78
C GLU A 127 1.59 2.73 -12.39
N PHE A 128 2.20 1.53 -12.38
CA PHE A 128 1.54 0.24 -12.17
C PHE A 128 0.53 -0.18 -13.26
N ASP A 129 0.52 0.45 -14.44
CA ASP A 129 -0.32 0.02 -15.56
C ASP A 129 0.08 -1.39 -16.02
N VAL A 130 -0.88 -2.31 -15.97
CA VAL A 130 -0.76 -3.69 -16.48
C VAL A 130 -1.50 -3.88 -17.80
N LYS A 131 -1.81 -2.77 -18.49
CA LYS A 131 -2.53 -2.75 -19.77
C LYS A 131 -3.87 -3.49 -19.69
N GLU A 132 -4.60 -3.24 -18.61
CA GLU A 132 -5.89 -3.84 -18.28
C GLU A 132 -5.90 -5.39 -18.21
N LYS A 133 -4.72 -6.01 -18.12
CA LYS A 133 -4.61 -7.46 -17.97
C LYS A 133 -4.91 -7.86 -16.53
N LEU A 134 -6.00 -8.59 -16.34
CA LEU A 134 -6.36 -9.11 -15.03
C LEU A 134 -5.31 -10.09 -14.52
N SER A 135 -4.98 -9.95 -13.26
CA SER A 135 -4.04 -10.83 -12.56
C SER A 135 -4.64 -12.23 -12.38
N LYS A 136 -3.79 -13.24 -12.39
CA LYS A 136 -4.20 -14.60 -12.00
C LYS A 136 -4.32 -14.65 -10.48
N VAL A 137 -5.54 -14.94 -10.00
CA VAL A 137 -5.86 -14.98 -8.56
C VAL A 137 -6.36 -16.34 -8.11
N ASN A 138 -6.36 -16.56 -6.80
CA ASN A 138 -6.88 -17.75 -6.15
C ASN A 138 -8.39 -17.89 -6.38
N LYS A 139 -8.93 -19.10 -6.25
CA LYS A 139 -10.35 -19.40 -6.50
C LYS A 139 -11.32 -18.64 -5.59
N ASN A 140 -10.88 -18.28 -4.39
CA ASN A 140 -11.66 -17.51 -3.41
C ASN A 140 -11.46 -15.99 -3.53
N VAL A 141 -10.87 -15.50 -4.63
CA VAL A 141 -10.66 -14.08 -4.92
C VAL A 141 -11.50 -13.67 -6.12
N SER A 142 -12.23 -12.58 -6.00
CA SER A 142 -12.95 -11.90 -7.08
C SER A 142 -12.29 -10.55 -7.36
N LEU A 143 -11.92 -10.29 -8.62
CA LEU A 143 -11.37 -9.01 -9.05
C LEU A 143 -12.48 -8.11 -9.58
N ILE A 144 -12.49 -6.85 -9.12
CA ILE A 144 -13.44 -5.81 -9.50
C ILE A 144 -12.66 -4.73 -10.26
N LYS A 145 -12.81 -4.75 -11.59
CA LYS A 145 -12.10 -3.85 -12.49
C LYS A 145 -12.80 -2.51 -12.61
N GLY A 146 -12.09 -1.42 -12.35
CA GLY A 146 -12.56 -0.04 -12.52
C GLY A 146 -12.03 0.88 -11.43
N TYR A 147 -12.33 2.16 -11.58
CA TYR A 147 -11.99 3.13 -10.55
C TYR A 147 -12.91 3.00 -9.33
N PHE A 148 -12.41 3.27 -8.14
CA PHE A 148 -13.13 3.04 -6.88
C PHE A 148 -14.43 3.82 -6.77
N ASN A 149 -14.46 5.06 -7.26
CA ASN A 149 -15.68 5.88 -7.30
C ASN A 149 -16.81 5.29 -8.18
N GLU A 150 -16.47 4.41 -9.11
CA GLU A 150 -17.43 3.76 -10.00
C GLU A 150 -17.86 2.38 -9.50
N THR A 151 -16.91 1.65 -8.89
CA THR A 151 -17.08 0.24 -8.55
C THR A 151 -17.60 0.03 -7.12
N LEU A 152 -17.11 0.83 -6.15
CA LEU A 152 -17.49 0.66 -4.74
C LEU A 152 -18.98 0.88 -4.48
N PRO A 153 -19.65 1.94 -4.99
CA PRO A 153 -21.08 2.11 -4.73
C PRO A 153 -21.90 0.90 -5.18
N LYS A 154 -21.63 0.38 -6.37
CA LYS A 154 -22.33 -0.80 -6.92
C LYS A 154 -22.06 -2.05 -6.09
N PHE A 155 -20.81 -2.29 -5.73
CA PHE A 155 -20.42 -3.43 -4.90
C PHE A 155 -21.13 -3.39 -3.53
N LEU A 156 -21.21 -2.22 -2.91
CA LEU A 156 -21.83 -2.04 -1.60
C LEU A 156 -23.37 -2.07 -1.63
N GLU A 157 -24.01 -1.94 -2.80
CA GLU A 157 -25.44 -2.23 -2.97
C GLU A 157 -25.72 -3.72 -2.79
N GLU A 158 -24.85 -4.59 -3.26
CA GLU A 158 -24.98 -6.05 -3.20
C GLU A 158 -24.40 -6.65 -1.90
N HIS A 159 -23.40 -5.98 -1.30
CA HIS A 159 -22.65 -6.44 -0.14
C HIS A 159 -22.91 -5.54 1.07
N LYS A 160 -23.72 -6.03 2.02
CA LYS A 160 -24.09 -5.29 3.24
C LYS A 160 -23.27 -5.71 4.47
N GLU A 161 -22.43 -6.71 4.33
CA GLU A 161 -21.60 -7.29 5.38
C GLU A 161 -20.59 -6.28 5.91
N LYS A 162 -20.19 -6.41 7.16
CA LYS A 162 -19.11 -5.62 7.75
C LYS A 162 -17.76 -6.16 7.30
N ALA A 163 -16.74 -5.31 7.33
CA ALA A 163 -15.40 -5.72 6.96
C ALA A 163 -14.65 -6.39 8.12
N ALA A 164 -13.97 -7.49 7.84
CA ALA A 164 -12.98 -8.08 8.72
C ALA A 164 -11.58 -7.53 8.45
N PHE A 165 -11.26 -7.36 7.17
CA PHE A 165 -9.94 -6.94 6.73
C PHE A 165 -10.03 -6.00 5.52
N ILE A 166 -9.27 -4.92 5.58
CA ILE A 166 -9.14 -3.93 4.51
C ILE A 166 -7.67 -3.68 4.29
N HIS A 167 -7.17 -3.96 3.09
CA HIS A 167 -5.82 -3.62 2.65
C HIS A 167 -5.88 -2.40 1.71
N ILE A 168 -5.22 -1.33 2.09
CA ILE A 168 -5.07 -0.10 1.31
C ILE A 168 -3.67 -0.11 0.70
N ASP A 169 -3.58 -0.19 -0.62
CA ASP A 169 -2.38 -0.26 -1.44
C ASP A 169 -2.65 0.52 -2.75
N CYS A 170 -3.02 1.79 -2.61
CA CYS A 170 -3.49 2.61 -3.73
C CYS A 170 -2.82 3.99 -3.81
N ASP A 171 -1.80 4.22 -2.98
CA ASP A 171 -0.81 5.31 -3.02
C ASP A 171 -1.39 6.73 -2.82
N LEU A 172 -2.50 7.06 -3.48
CA LEU A 172 -2.98 8.41 -3.60
C LEU A 172 -3.99 8.77 -2.50
N TYR A 173 -3.85 9.99 -1.95
CA TYR A 173 -4.83 10.58 -1.04
C TYR A 173 -6.26 10.51 -1.59
N SER A 174 -6.46 10.88 -2.87
CA SER A 174 -7.79 10.90 -3.47
C SER A 174 -8.42 9.51 -3.56
N SER A 175 -7.63 8.49 -3.88
CA SER A 175 -8.06 7.10 -3.93
C SER A 175 -8.47 6.60 -2.55
N THR A 176 -7.59 6.78 -1.56
CA THR A 176 -7.85 6.37 -0.16
C THR A 176 -9.04 7.11 0.44
N LYS A 177 -9.18 8.41 0.16
CA LYS A 177 -10.35 9.19 0.59
C LYS A 177 -11.63 8.64 0.02
N THR A 178 -11.66 8.36 -1.30
CA THR A 178 -12.81 7.75 -1.96
C THR A 178 -13.20 6.41 -1.33
N ILE A 179 -12.22 5.58 -0.98
CA ILE A 179 -12.47 4.31 -0.29
C ILE A 179 -13.19 4.57 1.03
N PHE A 180 -12.61 5.36 1.93
CA PHE A 180 -13.19 5.60 3.25
C PHE A 180 -14.56 6.28 3.22
N GLU A 181 -14.79 7.20 2.27
CA GLU A 181 -16.11 7.84 2.08
C GLU A 181 -17.21 6.86 1.67
N ASN A 182 -16.85 5.74 1.06
CA ASN A 182 -17.82 4.71 0.65
C ASN A 182 -17.98 3.59 1.68
N ILE A 183 -16.90 3.16 2.35
CA ILE A 183 -16.92 1.97 3.21
C ILE A 183 -17.06 2.28 4.71
N TYR A 184 -17.21 3.53 5.10
CA TYR A 184 -17.19 3.94 6.51
C TYR A 184 -18.15 3.13 7.39
N ASP A 185 -19.33 2.81 6.89
CA ASP A 185 -20.33 2.04 7.60
C ASP A 185 -20.05 0.51 7.60
N ARG A 186 -19.03 0.05 6.87
CA ARG A 186 -18.56 -1.34 6.90
C ARG A 186 -17.47 -1.55 7.94
N ILE A 187 -16.86 -0.48 8.42
CA ILE A 187 -15.81 -0.50 9.45
C ILE A 187 -16.48 -0.54 10.82
N VAL A 188 -16.13 -1.56 11.59
CA VAL A 188 -16.65 -1.79 12.94
C VAL A 188 -15.50 -2.16 13.88
N PRO A 189 -15.69 -2.17 15.21
CA PRO A 189 -14.67 -2.69 16.13
C PRO A 189 -14.18 -4.07 15.68
N ASN A 190 -12.87 -4.27 15.73
CA ASN A 190 -12.13 -5.43 15.22
C ASN A 190 -12.01 -5.54 13.69
N THR A 191 -12.44 -4.56 12.91
CA THR A 191 -12.00 -4.45 11.52
C THR A 191 -10.52 -4.12 11.49
N VAL A 192 -9.72 -4.94 10.83
CA VAL A 192 -8.30 -4.65 10.62
C VAL A 192 -8.12 -3.84 9.34
N ILE A 193 -7.47 -2.70 9.44
CA ILE A 193 -7.07 -1.87 8.30
C ILE A 193 -5.56 -1.91 8.19
N GLN A 194 -5.05 -2.36 7.07
CA GLN A 194 -3.62 -2.40 6.79
C GLN A 194 -3.31 -1.51 5.60
N PHE A 195 -2.28 -0.69 5.73
CA PHE A 195 -1.75 0.15 4.68
C PHE A 195 -0.42 -0.41 4.18
N ASP A 196 -0.16 -0.31 2.88
CA ASP A 196 1.16 -0.63 2.32
C ASP A 196 2.12 0.55 2.50
N GLU A 197 1.69 1.78 2.20
CA GLU A 197 2.48 3.00 2.32
C GLU A 197 1.88 4.02 3.29
N TYR A 198 1.90 3.75 4.59
CA TYR A 198 1.37 4.70 5.57
C TYR A 198 2.37 5.80 5.96
N TYR A 199 3.66 5.45 6.03
CA TYR A 199 4.76 6.36 6.40
C TYR A 199 6.09 5.93 5.76
N ASN A 200 7.18 6.65 6.07
CA ASN A 200 8.56 6.32 5.71
C ASN A 200 8.94 6.57 4.24
N TYR A 201 8.28 7.53 3.59
CA TYR A 201 8.65 8.04 2.27
C TYR A 201 8.42 9.55 2.19
N PRO A 202 9.07 10.28 1.25
CA PRO A 202 8.90 11.72 1.11
C PRO A 202 7.45 12.13 0.87
N GLY A 203 6.92 13.02 1.73
CA GLY A 203 5.56 13.51 1.61
C GLY A 203 4.46 12.59 2.12
N TRP A 204 4.78 11.49 2.81
CA TRP A 204 3.83 10.49 3.32
C TRP A 204 2.62 11.07 4.06
N ARG A 205 2.78 12.21 4.75
CA ARG A 205 1.68 12.87 5.46
C ARG A 205 0.58 13.41 4.55
N ASN A 206 0.80 13.47 3.23
CA ASN A 206 -0.14 14.05 2.27
C ASN A 206 -0.97 13.01 1.50
N HIS A 207 -0.72 11.73 1.70
CA HIS A 207 -1.33 10.62 0.96
C HIS A 207 -2.29 9.80 1.84
N GLU A 208 -2.11 8.48 1.91
CA GLU A 208 -2.97 7.56 2.68
C GLU A 208 -3.09 7.94 4.14
N PHE A 209 -1.98 8.37 4.76
CA PHE A 209 -1.96 8.89 6.12
C PHE A 209 -2.98 10.01 6.31
N LYS A 210 -2.96 11.03 5.45
CA LYS A 210 -3.88 12.17 5.53
C LYS A 210 -5.34 11.73 5.42
N ALA A 211 -5.64 10.91 4.43
CA ALA A 211 -6.99 10.42 4.20
C ALA A 211 -7.53 9.65 5.41
N PHE A 212 -6.69 8.81 6.03
CA PHE A 212 -7.07 8.06 7.22
C PHE A 212 -7.22 8.96 8.46
N GLN A 213 -6.33 9.94 8.66
CA GLN A 213 -6.47 10.90 9.77
C GLN A 213 -7.74 11.75 9.64
N GLU A 214 -8.12 12.14 8.43
CA GLU A 214 -9.39 12.86 8.18
C GLU A 214 -10.59 11.95 8.45
N PHE A 215 -10.52 10.69 8.03
CA PHE A 215 -11.55 9.69 8.34
C PHE A 215 -11.74 9.53 9.85
N CYS A 216 -10.68 9.29 10.62
CA CYS A 216 -10.75 9.12 12.08
C CYS A 216 -11.27 10.36 12.84
N LYS A 217 -11.15 11.57 12.26
CA LYS A 217 -11.69 12.78 12.86
C LYS A 217 -13.18 12.97 12.58
N LYS A 218 -13.66 12.39 11.48
CA LYS A 218 -15.04 12.55 11.04
C LYS A 218 -15.98 11.52 11.65
N TYR A 219 -15.48 10.32 11.88
CA TYR A 219 -16.24 9.17 12.36
C TYR A 219 -15.68 8.63 13.69
#